data_1204be4cfb5c70bfd48f35bfbea76749
#
_entry.id   1204be4cfb5c70bfd48f35bfbea76749
#
_cell.length_a   1.000
_cell.length_b   1.000
_cell.length_c   1.000
_cell.angle_alpha   90.00
_cell.angle_beta   90.00
_cell.angle_gamma   90.00
#
_symmetry.space_group_name_H-M   'P 1'
#
loop_
_entity.id
_entity.type
_entity.pdbx_description
1 polymer ?
#
loop_
_entity_poly.entity_id
_entity_poly.type
_entity_poly.pdbx_seq_one_letter_code
_entity_poly.pdbx_strand_id
1 'polypeptide(L)'
;KYDMDKNSYELYRAPKVQFNSDDFVTEQVFFPSKDGVKIPMFLTYKKDLKKDGKNPVFLYGYGGFGISLNPGFSSNRIPFLENGGIYAQVNLRGGSEYGEDWHVAGTKMQKQNVFDDFISAAEYLINEKYTNKDKIAIVGGSNGGLLVGACMTQRPDLFRVAIPQVGVMDMLRYHKFTIGWNWASDYGTSEDSKEMFEYLKGYSPLHNLKPGTKYPATLVTTAD
;
A
#
# COMPACT_ATOMS: atom_id res chain seq x y z
N LYS A 1 0.96 -33.67 6.36
CA LYS A 1 -0.10 -34.57 6.82
C LYS A 1 0.17 -34.92 8.28
N TYR A 2 -0.88 -34.81 9.10
CA TYR A 2 -0.83 -35.12 10.53
C TYR A 2 -1.55 -36.44 10.78
N ASP A 3 -0.90 -37.34 11.51
CA ASP A 3 -1.47 -38.63 11.96
C ASP A 3 -1.93 -38.44 13.40
N MET A 4 -3.26 -38.46 13.59
CA MET A 4 -3.88 -38.22 14.91
C MET A 4 -3.63 -39.35 15.89
N ASP A 5 -3.50 -40.59 15.40
CA ASP A 5 -3.29 -41.79 16.27
C ASP A 5 -1.85 -41.85 16.77
N LYS A 6 -0.88 -41.45 15.93
CA LYS A 6 0.53 -41.46 16.24
C LYS A 6 1.04 -40.13 16.81
N ASN A 7 0.21 -39.10 16.86
CA ASN A 7 0.55 -37.74 17.26
C ASN A 7 1.85 -37.27 16.55
N SER A 8 1.93 -37.51 15.22
CA SER A 8 3.09 -37.21 14.41
C SER A 8 2.72 -36.55 13.10
N TYR A 9 3.64 -35.82 12.48
CA TYR A 9 3.43 -35.24 11.16
C TYR A 9 4.54 -35.63 10.19
N GLU A 10 4.17 -35.67 8.92
CA GLU A 10 5.09 -35.90 7.80
C GLU A 10 4.84 -34.86 6.70
N LEU A 11 5.89 -34.49 5.98
CA LEU A 11 5.76 -33.67 4.78
C LEU A 11 5.01 -34.47 3.72
N TYR A 12 3.79 -34.03 3.40
CA TYR A 12 2.96 -34.66 2.36
C TYR A 12 3.28 -34.11 0.97
N ARG A 13 3.44 -32.77 0.86
CA ARG A 13 3.74 -32.08 -0.40
C ARG A 13 4.39 -30.75 -0.13
N ALA A 14 5.41 -30.41 -0.91
CA ALA A 14 5.98 -29.07 -0.98
C ALA A 14 5.99 -28.59 -2.43
N PRO A 15 5.75 -27.31 -2.70
CA PRO A 15 5.92 -26.75 -4.04
C PRO A 15 7.40 -26.86 -4.45
N LYS A 16 7.65 -27.19 -5.71
CA LYS A 16 8.99 -27.09 -6.30
C LYS A 16 9.18 -25.64 -6.77
N VAL A 17 10.10 -24.94 -6.16
CA VAL A 17 10.46 -23.56 -6.50
C VAL A 17 11.90 -23.51 -6.99
N GLN A 18 12.21 -22.58 -7.92
CA GLN A 18 13.55 -22.43 -8.50
C GLN A 18 14.32 -21.28 -7.85
N PHE A 19 14.14 -21.06 -6.56
CA PHE A 19 14.87 -20.05 -5.79
C PHE A 19 15.16 -20.60 -4.39
N ASN A 20 16.19 -20.05 -3.73
CA ASN A 20 16.52 -20.39 -2.36
C ASN A 20 15.90 -19.35 -1.42
N SER A 21 14.95 -19.76 -0.56
CA SER A 21 14.31 -18.88 0.42
C SER A 21 15.31 -18.29 1.42
N ASP A 22 16.41 -18.99 1.69
CA ASP A 22 17.44 -18.57 2.65
C ASP A 22 18.26 -17.36 2.16
N ASP A 23 18.16 -17.00 0.88
CA ASP A 23 18.82 -15.81 0.32
C ASP A 23 18.09 -14.52 0.68
N PHE A 24 16.86 -14.61 1.18
CA PHE A 24 16.01 -13.47 1.47
C PHE A 24 15.80 -13.26 2.98
N VAL A 25 15.46 -12.04 3.34
CA VAL A 25 15.05 -11.65 4.68
C VAL A 25 13.75 -10.84 4.60
N THR A 26 12.90 -11.02 5.60
CA THR A 26 11.76 -10.12 5.87
C THR A 26 11.95 -9.55 7.26
N GLU A 27 12.04 -8.24 7.36
CA GLU A 27 12.14 -7.52 8.63
C GLU A 27 10.97 -6.56 8.80
N GLN A 28 10.61 -6.28 10.04
CA GLN A 28 9.65 -5.23 10.37
C GLN A 28 10.41 -3.99 10.85
N VAL A 29 10.13 -2.86 10.22
CA VAL A 29 10.63 -1.54 10.61
C VAL A 29 9.49 -0.64 11.04
N PHE A 30 9.80 0.44 11.74
CA PHE A 30 8.84 1.44 12.18
C PHE A 30 9.34 2.83 11.84
N PHE A 31 8.45 3.68 11.38
CA PHE A 31 8.76 5.07 11.05
C PHE A 31 7.65 6.00 11.55
N PRO A 32 7.94 7.28 11.81
CA PRO A 32 6.91 8.24 12.16
C PRO A 32 6.14 8.69 10.93
N SER A 33 4.80 8.73 11.03
CA SER A 33 3.96 9.46 10.10
C SER A 33 4.09 10.97 10.32
N LYS A 34 3.46 11.76 9.47
CA LYS A 34 3.46 13.23 9.52
C LYS A 34 2.99 13.79 10.87
N ASP A 35 2.07 13.10 11.53
CA ASP A 35 1.54 13.45 12.87
C ASP A 35 2.32 12.81 14.03
N GLY A 36 3.43 12.09 13.73
CA GLY A 36 4.27 11.42 14.70
C GLY A 36 3.81 10.02 15.11
N VAL A 37 2.67 9.53 14.62
CA VAL A 37 2.22 8.16 14.86
C VAL A 37 3.21 7.18 14.25
N LYS A 38 3.55 6.13 15.00
CA LYS A 38 4.54 5.13 14.60
C LYS A 38 3.89 4.06 13.71
N ILE A 39 4.28 4.03 12.45
CA ILE A 39 3.71 3.16 11.42
C ILE A 39 4.63 1.97 11.16
N PRO A 40 4.12 0.71 11.18
CA PRO A 40 4.92 -0.47 10.85
C PRO A 40 4.98 -0.69 9.34
N MET A 41 6.09 -1.25 8.89
CA MET A 41 6.30 -1.67 7.51
C MET A 41 7.14 -2.93 7.47
N PHE A 42 6.76 -3.90 6.66
CA PHE A 42 7.56 -5.08 6.37
C PHE A 42 8.38 -4.85 5.11
N LEU A 43 9.68 -5.13 5.20
CA LEU A 43 10.63 -5.06 4.10
C LEU A 43 11.13 -6.46 3.77
N THR A 44 10.95 -6.90 2.53
CA THR A 44 11.49 -8.16 2.03
C THR A 44 12.50 -7.89 0.93
N TYR A 45 13.71 -8.43 1.07
CA TYR A 45 14.81 -8.23 0.14
C TYR A 45 15.89 -9.31 0.28
N LYS A 46 16.90 -9.35 -0.62
CA LYS A 46 18.06 -10.23 -0.50
C LYS A 46 18.96 -9.82 0.65
N LYS A 47 19.49 -10.80 1.39
CA LYS A 47 20.35 -10.58 2.57
C LYS A 47 21.62 -9.76 2.30
N ASP A 48 22.11 -9.78 1.06
CA ASP A 48 23.30 -9.03 0.62
C ASP A 48 22.99 -7.61 0.12
N LEU A 49 21.76 -7.12 0.34
CA LEU A 49 21.32 -5.78 -0.07
C LEU A 49 22.22 -4.68 0.50
N LYS A 50 22.66 -3.77 -0.37
CA LYS A 50 23.39 -2.56 0.04
C LYS A 50 22.43 -1.39 0.18
N LYS A 51 22.46 -0.74 1.34
CA LYS A 51 21.70 0.51 1.60
C LYS A 51 22.48 1.72 1.03
N ASP A 52 22.55 1.81 -0.30
CA ASP A 52 23.26 2.87 -1.03
C ASP A 52 22.32 3.87 -1.73
N GLY A 53 21.02 3.74 -1.50
CA GLY A 53 19.99 4.58 -2.10
C GLY A 53 19.65 4.24 -3.54
N LYS A 54 20.05 3.07 -4.06
CA LYS A 54 19.91 2.75 -5.49
C LYS A 54 18.97 1.57 -5.78
N ASN A 55 18.45 0.89 -4.75
CA ASN A 55 17.63 -0.27 -4.95
C ASN A 55 16.22 0.11 -5.43
N PRO A 56 15.65 -0.60 -6.41
CA PRO A 56 14.25 -0.41 -6.78
C PRO A 56 13.32 -0.90 -5.66
N VAL A 57 12.23 -0.18 -5.45
CA VAL A 57 11.23 -0.52 -4.42
C VAL A 57 9.85 -0.67 -5.04
N PHE A 58 9.17 -1.76 -4.71
CA PHE A 58 7.73 -1.88 -4.78
C PHE A 58 7.14 -1.55 -3.40
N LEU A 59 6.54 -0.36 -3.29
CA LEU A 59 5.86 0.08 -2.07
C LEU A 59 4.37 -0.24 -2.20
N TYR A 60 3.88 -1.14 -1.37
CA TYR A 60 2.52 -1.65 -1.36
C TYR A 60 1.78 -1.24 -0.10
N GLY A 61 0.50 -0.86 -0.27
CA GLY A 61 -0.40 -0.56 0.84
C GLY A 61 -1.86 -0.78 0.47
N TYR A 62 -2.70 -0.84 1.51
CA TYR A 62 -4.15 -0.92 1.37
C TYR A 62 -4.85 0.17 2.19
N GLY A 63 -4.78 0.13 3.52
CA GLY A 63 -5.19 1.19 4.43
C GLY A 63 -6.69 1.49 4.42
N GLY A 64 -7.54 0.51 4.69
CA GLY A 64 -8.98 0.71 4.80
C GLY A 64 -9.73 -0.56 5.18
N PHE A 65 -11.00 -0.41 5.52
CA PHE A 65 -11.96 -1.49 5.78
C PHE A 65 -11.54 -2.47 6.88
N GLY A 66 -10.68 -2.05 7.80
CA GLY A 66 -10.17 -2.91 8.85
C GLY A 66 -9.35 -4.11 8.35
N ILE A 67 -8.81 -4.05 7.11
CA ILE A 67 -8.03 -5.16 6.53
C ILE A 67 -6.58 -5.07 6.99
N SER A 68 -6.15 -6.03 7.82
CA SER A 68 -4.75 -6.19 8.23
C SER A 68 -3.91 -6.83 7.14
N LEU A 69 -2.78 -6.22 6.83
CA LEU A 69 -1.81 -6.75 5.90
C LEU A 69 -0.73 -7.55 6.65
N ASN A 70 -0.75 -8.88 6.49
CA ASN A 70 0.29 -9.75 7.03
C ASN A 70 1.31 -10.11 5.94
N PRO A 71 2.60 -10.31 6.29
CA PRO A 71 3.58 -10.82 5.35
C PRO A 71 3.13 -12.15 4.76
N GLY A 72 3.15 -12.27 3.45
CA GLY A 72 2.75 -13.47 2.75
C GLY A 72 3.68 -13.76 1.57
N PHE A 73 3.89 -15.06 1.31
CA PHE A 73 4.65 -15.50 0.15
C PHE A 73 3.88 -15.26 -1.16
N SER A 74 4.58 -14.75 -2.17
CA SER A 74 4.08 -14.66 -3.54
C SER A 74 5.21 -14.93 -4.53
N SER A 75 5.06 -15.96 -5.36
CA SER A 75 6.02 -16.31 -6.39
C SER A 75 6.26 -15.19 -7.41
N ASN A 76 5.26 -14.36 -7.65
CA ASN A 76 5.35 -13.24 -8.59
C ASN A 76 6.33 -12.14 -8.14
N ARG A 77 6.68 -12.09 -6.85
CA ARG A 77 7.63 -11.12 -6.31
C ARG A 77 9.08 -11.57 -6.48
N ILE A 78 9.32 -12.88 -6.61
CA ILE A 78 10.66 -13.47 -6.61
C ILE A 78 11.55 -12.88 -7.71
N PRO A 79 11.13 -12.77 -8.99
CA PRO A 79 11.99 -12.19 -10.02
C PRO A 79 12.43 -10.75 -9.70
N PHE A 80 11.56 -9.94 -9.08
CA PHE A 80 11.88 -8.59 -8.67
C PHE A 80 12.90 -8.57 -7.51
N LEU A 81 12.72 -9.43 -6.52
CA LEU A 81 13.62 -9.56 -5.38
C LEU A 81 14.99 -10.10 -5.79
N GLU A 82 15.03 -11.09 -6.71
CA GLU A 82 16.28 -11.67 -7.24
C GLU A 82 17.12 -10.63 -7.99
N ASN A 83 16.46 -9.66 -8.63
CA ASN A 83 17.12 -8.55 -9.32
C ASN A 83 17.42 -7.35 -8.40
N GLY A 84 17.51 -7.55 -7.08
CA GLY A 84 17.89 -6.54 -6.12
C GLY A 84 16.77 -5.59 -5.72
N GLY A 85 15.51 -5.95 -5.99
CA GLY A 85 14.35 -5.18 -5.57
C GLY A 85 14.03 -5.36 -4.09
N ILE A 86 13.37 -4.35 -3.52
CA ILE A 86 12.80 -4.36 -2.17
C ILE A 86 11.28 -4.35 -2.29
N TYR A 87 10.62 -5.34 -1.71
CA TYR A 87 9.17 -5.31 -1.52
C TYR A 87 8.87 -4.74 -0.14
N ALA A 88 8.23 -3.57 -0.10
CA ALA A 88 7.86 -2.86 1.12
C ALA A 88 6.34 -2.88 1.27
N GLN A 89 5.82 -3.47 2.35
CA GLN A 89 4.40 -3.58 2.66
C GLN A 89 4.10 -2.78 3.92
N VAL A 90 3.32 -1.71 3.78
CA VAL A 90 3.02 -0.79 4.88
C VAL A 90 1.71 -1.16 5.56
N ASN A 91 1.74 -1.24 6.89
CA ASN A 91 0.57 -1.44 7.73
C ASN A 91 -0.04 -0.07 8.10
N LEU A 92 -0.83 0.47 7.16
CA LEU A 92 -1.40 1.81 7.25
C LEU A 92 -2.58 1.87 8.21
N ARG A 93 -2.80 3.03 8.82
CA ARG A 93 -4.09 3.31 9.48
C ARG A 93 -5.25 3.07 8.51
N GLY A 94 -6.42 2.71 9.02
CA GLY A 94 -7.54 2.21 8.21
C GLY A 94 -7.57 0.69 8.08
N GLY A 95 -6.43 0.01 8.30
CA GLY A 95 -6.38 -1.43 8.60
C GLY A 95 -6.78 -1.73 10.05
N SER A 96 -6.61 -2.96 10.52
CA SER A 96 -6.91 -3.33 11.90
C SER A 96 -5.74 -4.01 12.63
N GLU A 97 -4.51 -3.74 12.18
CA GLU A 97 -3.30 -4.32 12.76
C GLU A 97 -3.15 -4.05 14.25
N TYR A 98 -3.70 -2.90 14.71
CA TYR A 98 -3.75 -2.50 16.12
C TYR A 98 -5.18 -2.31 16.64
N GLY A 99 -6.15 -3.02 16.04
CA GLY A 99 -7.54 -3.01 16.47
C GLY A 99 -8.38 -1.87 15.87
N GLU A 100 -9.55 -1.63 16.46
CA GLU A 100 -10.56 -0.71 15.93
C GLU A 100 -10.08 0.75 15.87
N ASP A 101 -9.35 1.21 16.87
CA ASP A 101 -8.83 2.58 16.89
C ASP A 101 -7.89 2.85 15.69
N TRP A 102 -7.13 1.82 15.26
CA TRP A 102 -6.28 1.90 14.07
C TRP A 102 -7.11 2.01 12.79
N HIS A 103 -8.21 1.26 12.71
CA HIS A 103 -9.16 1.33 11.59
C HIS A 103 -9.82 2.71 11.52
N VAL A 104 -10.43 3.16 12.61
CA VAL A 104 -11.16 4.44 12.67
C VAL A 104 -10.24 5.61 12.32
N ALA A 105 -8.97 5.58 12.75
CA ALA A 105 -7.98 6.62 12.45
C ALA A 105 -7.66 6.79 10.95
N GLY A 106 -8.17 5.89 10.08
CA GLY A 106 -8.04 5.96 8.63
C GLY A 106 -9.38 6.06 7.88
N THR A 107 -10.49 6.42 8.56
CA THR A 107 -11.82 6.48 7.96
C THR A 107 -12.35 7.92 7.85
N LYS A 108 -13.32 8.15 6.97
CA LYS A 108 -14.06 9.41 6.81
C LYS A 108 -13.15 10.63 6.84
N MET A 109 -13.39 11.57 7.77
CA MET A 109 -12.61 12.82 7.93
C MET A 109 -11.15 12.58 8.37
N GLN A 110 -10.76 11.34 8.66
CA GLN A 110 -9.39 10.95 9.01
C GLN A 110 -8.67 10.21 7.87
N LYS A 111 -9.31 10.05 6.70
CA LYS A 111 -8.74 9.27 5.58
C LYS A 111 -7.39 9.82 5.09
N GLN A 112 -7.11 11.11 5.24
CA GLN A 112 -5.83 11.71 4.88
C GLN A 112 -4.66 11.07 5.67
N ASN A 113 -4.88 10.59 6.89
CA ASN A 113 -3.85 9.91 7.67
C ASN A 113 -3.26 8.71 6.92
N VAL A 114 -4.09 7.97 6.17
CA VAL A 114 -3.65 6.81 5.37
C VAL A 114 -2.68 7.23 4.27
N PHE A 115 -2.95 8.35 3.61
CA PHE A 115 -2.09 8.89 2.54
C PHE A 115 -0.80 9.46 3.13
N ASP A 116 -0.89 10.16 4.26
CA ASP A 116 0.27 10.71 4.97
C ASP A 116 1.18 9.58 5.49
N ASP A 117 0.63 8.47 6.00
CA ASP A 117 1.37 7.28 6.39
C ASP A 117 2.17 6.70 5.21
N PHE A 118 1.52 6.57 4.03
CA PHE A 118 2.14 5.97 2.85
C PHE A 118 3.21 6.86 2.23
N ILE A 119 2.98 8.17 2.21
CA ILE A 119 3.97 9.16 1.79
C ILE A 119 5.19 9.12 2.74
N SER A 120 4.94 9.08 4.05
CA SER A 120 6.01 9.00 5.06
C SER A 120 6.81 7.70 4.94
N ALA A 121 6.19 6.58 4.54
CA ALA A 121 6.89 5.33 4.24
C ALA A 121 7.91 5.50 3.11
N ALA A 122 7.52 6.18 2.02
CA ALA A 122 8.42 6.44 0.90
C ALA A 122 9.58 7.37 1.32
N GLU A 123 9.29 8.42 2.08
CA GLU A 123 10.31 9.34 2.61
C GLU A 123 11.28 8.62 3.56
N TYR A 124 10.77 7.75 4.43
CA TYR A 124 11.60 6.91 5.30
C TYR A 124 12.56 6.02 4.49
N LEU A 125 12.07 5.34 3.46
CA LEU A 125 12.90 4.47 2.62
C LEU A 125 14.03 5.24 1.90
N ILE A 126 13.77 6.49 1.52
CA ILE A 126 14.76 7.38 0.91
C ILE A 126 15.79 7.83 1.96
N ASN A 127 15.32 8.31 3.12
CA ASN A 127 16.16 8.83 4.20
C ASN A 127 17.10 7.76 4.77
N GLU A 128 16.61 6.54 4.91
CA GLU A 128 17.37 5.35 5.36
C GLU A 128 18.24 4.72 4.27
N LYS A 129 18.31 5.35 3.08
CA LYS A 129 19.13 4.91 1.94
C LYS A 129 18.80 3.51 1.40
N TYR A 130 17.57 3.06 1.59
CA TYR A 130 17.10 1.87 0.89
C TYR A 130 16.95 2.15 -0.62
N THR A 131 16.50 3.36 -0.98
CA THR A 131 16.15 3.74 -2.35
C THR A 131 16.28 5.26 -2.56
N ASN A 132 15.80 5.74 -3.70
CA ASN A 132 15.56 7.15 -4.01
C ASN A 132 14.25 7.31 -4.79
N LYS A 133 13.77 8.56 -4.93
CA LYS A 133 12.51 8.88 -5.60
C LYS A 133 12.38 8.34 -7.04
N ASP A 134 13.50 8.18 -7.75
CA ASP A 134 13.51 7.69 -9.14
C ASP A 134 13.44 6.15 -9.23
N LYS A 135 13.33 5.47 -8.09
CA LYS A 135 13.34 4.01 -7.95
C LYS A 135 12.13 3.45 -7.20
N ILE A 136 11.17 4.30 -6.80
CA ILE A 136 9.96 3.86 -6.08
C ILE A 136 8.81 3.67 -7.06
N ALA A 137 8.26 2.46 -7.06
CA ALA A 137 6.97 2.14 -7.65
C ALA A 137 5.93 1.95 -6.54
N ILE A 138 4.82 2.68 -6.60
CA ILE A 138 3.69 2.52 -5.67
C ILE A 138 2.60 1.66 -6.30
N VAL A 139 2.10 0.69 -5.53
CA VAL A 139 1.15 -0.31 -6.01
C VAL A 139 0.05 -0.52 -4.98
N GLY A 140 -1.18 -0.66 -5.41
CA GLY A 140 -2.31 -0.98 -4.56
C GLY A 140 -3.57 -1.27 -5.37
N GLY A 141 -4.41 -2.16 -4.85
CA GLY A 141 -5.66 -2.56 -5.49
C GLY A 141 -6.90 -2.10 -4.74
N SER A 142 -8.01 -1.82 -5.45
CA SER A 142 -9.29 -1.40 -4.84
C SER A 142 -9.13 -0.13 -4.00
N ASN A 143 -9.37 -0.17 -2.69
CA ASN A 143 -9.02 0.92 -1.76
C ASN A 143 -7.51 1.26 -1.82
N GLY A 144 -6.63 0.28 -2.03
CA GLY A 144 -5.21 0.52 -2.30
C GLY A 144 -4.96 1.22 -3.64
N GLY A 145 -5.84 1.07 -4.62
CA GLY A 145 -5.81 1.83 -5.87
C GLY A 145 -6.16 3.32 -5.66
N LEU A 146 -7.14 3.61 -4.79
CA LEU A 146 -7.40 4.97 -4.31
C LEU A 146 -6.16 5.54 -3.61
N LEU A 147 -5.54 4.78 -2.70
CA LEU A 147 -4.30 5.16 -2.02
C LEU A 147 -3.23 5.61 -3.02
N VAL A 148 -2.97 4.79 -4.05
CA VAL A 148 -1.99 5.10 -5.09
C VAL A 148 -2.38 6.37 -5.85
N GLY A 149 -3.65 6.48 -6.27
CA GLY A 149 -4.17 7.65 -6.97
C GLY A 149 -4.05 8.95 -6.17
N ALA A 150 -4.42 8.91 -4.88
CA ALA A 150 -4.31 10.07 -3.98
C ALA A 150 -2.84 10.45 -3.74
N CYS A 151 -1.97 9.48 -3.46
CA CYS A 151 -0.56 9.77 -3.21
C CYS A 151 0.17 10.32 -4.45
N MET A 152 -0.09 9.77 -5.65
CA MET A 152 0.54 10.28 -6.87
C MET A 152 0.07 11.69 -7.26
N THR A 153 -1.16 12.08 -6.88
CA THR A 153 -1.66 13.46 -7.13
C THR A 153 -1.18 14.45 -6.08
N GLN A 154 -1.01 14.02 -4.83
CA GLN A 154 -0.50 14.87 -3.74
C GLN A 154 1.02 15.06 -3.79
N ARG A 155 1.77 14.00 -4.13
CA ARG A 155 3.24 14.00 -4.17
C ARG A 155 3.78 13.37 -5.47
N PRO A 156 3.51 14.00 -6.62
CA PRO A 156 3.98 13.50 -7.93
C PRO A 156 5.51 13.47 -8.04
N ASP A 157 6.19 14.25 -7.22
CA ASP A 157 7.66 14.35 -7.16
C ASP A 157 8.34 13.13 -6.51
N LEU A 158 7.60 12.35 -5.72
CA LEU A 158 8.15 11.34 -4.81
C LEU A 158 8.25 9.94 -5.44
N PHE A 159 7.51 9.70 -6.50
CA PHE A 159 7.37 8.37 -7.10
C PHE A 159 7.79 8.34 -8.56
N ARG A 160 8.42 7.24 -8.99
CA ARG A 160 8.78 7.02 -10.40
C ARG A 160 7.67 6.34 -11.18
N VAL A 161 6.97 5.42 -10.55
CA VAL A 161 5.89 4.62 -11.15
C VAL A 161 4.70 4.56 -10.19
N ALA A 162 3.49 4.62 -10.73
CA ALA A 162 2.24 4.41 -10.00
C ALA A 162 1.41 3.31 -10.69
N ILE A 163 0.96 2.31 -9.93
CA ILE A 163 0.16 1.19 -10.43
C ILE A 163 -1.14 1.09 -9.63
N PRO A 164 -2.10 1.99 -9.88
CA PRO A 164 -3.43 1.87 -9.27
C PRO A 164 -4.22 0.77 -9.96
N GLN A 165 -4.60 -0.25 -9.21
CA GLN A 165 -5.33 -1.40 -9.72
C GLN A 165 -6.78 -1.32 -9.24
N VAL A 166 -7.75 -1.34 -10.15
CA VAL A 166 -9.20 -1.28 -9.89
C VAL A 166 -9.58 -0.25 -8.82
N GLY A 167 -8.96 0.93 -8.88
CA GLY A 167 -9.03 1.96 -7.83
C GLY A 167 -10.31 2.78 -7.85
N VAL A 168 -10.73 3.23 -6.67
CA VAL A 168 -11.85 4.17 -6.50
C VAL A 168 -11.34 5.59 -6.79
N MET A 169 -11.43 6.05 -8.03
CA MET A 169 -10.81 7.30 -8.49
C MET A 169 -11.70 8.53 -8.37
N ASP A 170 -13.03 8.35 -8.34
CA ASP A 170 -14.01 9.42 -8.21
C ASP A 170 -14.71 9.38 -6.85
N MET A 171 -14.14 10.06 -5.86
CA MET A 171 -14.65 10.02 -4.49
C MET A 171 -15.96 10.81 -4.32
N LEU A 172 -16.33 11.65 -5.27
CA LEU A 172 -17.59 12.39 -5.18
C LEU A 172 -18.80 11.57 -5.62
N ARG A 173 -18.60 10.54 -6.46
CA ARG A 173 -19.70 9.77 -7.06
C ARG A 173 -19.58 8.26 -6.87
N TYR A 174 -18.51 7.76 -6.22
CA TYR A 174 -18.28 6.31 -6.09
C TYR A 174 -19.52 5.57 -5.57
N HIS A 175 -20.26 6.16 -4.64
CA HIS A 175 -21.47 5.59 -4.01
C HIS A 175 -22.66 5.45 -4.96
N LYS A 176 -22.60 6.08 -6.15
CA LYS A 176 -23.62 5.97 -7.20
C LYS A 176 -23.40 4.78 -8.14
N PHE A 177 -22.27 4.10 -8.05
CA PHE A 177 -21.90 3.01 -8.96
C PHE A 177 -21.91 1.66 -8.25
N THR A 178 -22.57 0.67 -8.86
CA THR A 178 -22.62 -0.73 -8.41
C THR A 178 -22.79 -0.89 -6.90
N ILE A 179 -21.80 -1.49 -6.19
CA ILE A 179 -21.81 -1.70 -4.74
C ILE A 179 -21.14 -0.52 -3.96
N GLY A 180 -20.78 0.55 -4.64
CA GLY A 180 -20.05 1.68 -4.01
C GLY A 180 -20.74 2.27 -2.78
N TRP A 181 -22.06 2.25 -2.73
CA TRP A 181 -22.84 2.71 -1.56
C TRP A 181 -22.44 2.01 -0.26
N ASN A 182 -22.01 0.75 -0.34
CA ASN A 182 -21.62 -0.05 0.83
C ASN A 182 -20.28 0.42 1.45
N TRP A 183 -19.49 1.20 0.73
CA TRP A 183 -18.20 1.72 1.21
C TRP A 183 -18.33 3.05 1.97
N ALA A 184 -19.54 3.58 2.09
CA ALA A 184 -19.81 4.82 2.81
C ALA A 184 -19.46 4.74 4.30
N SER A 185 -19.48 3.55 4.90
CA SER A 185 -19.03 3.33 6.28
C SER A 185 -17.59 3.77 6.50
N ASP A 186 -16.72 3.54 5.50
CA ASP A 186 -15.29 3.86 5.57
C ASP A 186 -14.97 5.25 5.02
N TYR A 187 -15.66 5.67 3.94
CA TYR A 187 -15.34 6.92 3.25
C TYR A 187 -16.24 8.11 3.62
N GLY A 188 -17.50 7.87 4.02
CA GLY A 188 -18.56 8.88 3.96
C GLY A 188 -18.97 9.17 2.51
N THR A 189 -19.96 9.97 2.27
CA THR A 189 -20.42 10.35 0.93
C THR A 189 -20.39 11.88 0.72
N SER A 190 -20.29 12.31 -0.53
CA SER A 190 -20.37 13.73 -0.91
C SER A 190 -21.75 14.34 -0.63
N GLU A 191 -22.74 13.54 -0.28
CA GLU A 191 -24.11 13.95 0.04
C GLU A 191 -24.36 14.08 1.54
N ASP A 192 -23.42 13.61 2.39
CA ASP A 192 -23.58 13.66 3.85
C ASP A 192 -23.58 15.11 4.38
N SER A 193 -22.69 15.96 3.86
CA SER A 193 -22.57 17.37 4.22
C SER A 193 -21.67 18.12 3.24
N LYS A 194 -21.73 19.45 3.25
CA LYS A 194 -20.79 20.29 2.50
C LYS A 194 -19.33 20.05 2.94
N GLU A 195 -19.11 19.86 4.22
CA GLU A 195 -17.77 19.58 4.77
C GLU A 195 -17.21 18.25 4.25
N MET A 196 -18.02 17.18 4.24
CA MET A 196 -17.62 15.88 3.70
C MET A 196 -17.39 15.97 2.18
N PHE A 197 -18.22 16.71 1.44
CA PHE A 197 -18.00 16.94 0.01
C PHE A 197 -16.63 17.57 -0.25
N GLU A 198 -16.29 18.67 0.43
CA GLU A 198 -15.00 19.34 0.24
C GLU A 198 -13.82 18.45 0.68
N TYR A 199 -14.00 17.68 1.74
CA TYR A 199 -12.99 16.75 2.21
C TYR A 199 -12.72 15.63 1.19
N LEU A 200 -13.75 14.96 0.69
CA LEU A 200 -13.65 13.92 -0.34
C LEU A 200 -13.03 14.47 -1.64
N LYS A 201 -13.46 15.68 -2.05
CA LYS A 201 -12.90 16.37 -3.21
C LYS A 201 -11.40 16.64 -3.04
N GLY A 202 -10.96 16.95 -1.82
CA GLY A 202 -9.57 17.29 -1.51
C GLY A 202 -8.57 16.17 -1.82
N TYR A 203 -9.00 14.91 -1.74
CA TYR A 203 -8.13 13.77 -2.06
C TYR A 203 -8.60 12.90 -3.24
N SER A 204 -9.75 13.19 -3.83
CA SER A 204 -10.28 12.45 -4.98
C SER A 204 -9.30 12.48 -6.16
N PRO A 205 -8.73 11.35 -6.61
CA PRO A 205 -7.71 11.37 -7.65
C PRO A 205 -8.16 12.06 -8.93
N LEU A 206 -9.36 11.75 -9.41
CA LEU A 206 -9.93 12.34 -10.62
C LEU A 206 -10.01 13.87 -10.56
N HIS A 207 -10.35 14.43 -9.39
CA HIS A 207 -10.57 15.88 -9.22
C HIS A 207 -9.29 16.66 -8.88
N ASN A 208 -8.17 15.95 -8.63
CA ASN A 208 -6.89 16.56 -8.25
C ASN A 208 -5.80 16.42 -9.33
N LEU A 209 -6.16 15.95 -10.53
CA LEU A 209 -5.25 16.00 -11.67
C LEU A 209 -5.11 17.45 -12.17
N LYS A 210 -3.87 17.91 -12.31
CA LYS A 210 -3.55 19.27 -12.74
C LYS A 210 -2.84 19.24 -14.09
N PRO A 211 -3.35 19.94 -15.13
CA PRO A 211 -2.65 20.05 -16.40
C PRO A 211 -1.22 20.58 -16.23
N GLY A 212 -0.28 20.04 -16.99
CA GLY A 212 1.13 20.44 -16.95
C GLY A 212 1.96 19.85 -15.79
N THR A 213 1.34 19.14 -14.84
CA THR A 213 2.07 18.44 -13.78
C THR A 213 2.74 17.18 -14.31
N LYS A 214 4.01 16.99 -13.98
CA LYS A 214 4.77 15.78 -14.30
C LYS A 214 4.44 14.69 -13.28
N TYR A 215 3.47 13.85 -13.61
CA TYR A 215 3.12 12.67 -12.80
C TYR A 215 4.09 11.51 -13.04
N PRO A 216 4.19 10.53 -12.11
CA PRO A 216 4.91 9.28 -12.34
C PRO A 216 4.36 8.53 -13.55
N ALA A 217 5.19 7.69 -14.16
CA ALA A 217 4.71 6.75 -15.18
C ALA A 217 3.60 5.87 -14.59
N THR A 218 2.42 5.85 -15.20
CA THR A 218 1.23 5.27 -14.58
C THR A 218 0.68 4.12 -15.41
N LEU A 219 0.49 2.96 -14.77
CA LEU A 219 -0.21 1.81 -15.32
C LEU A 219 -1.54 1.62 -14.55
N VAL A 220 -2.64 1.96 -15.18
CA VAL A 220 -3.99 1.73 -14.62
C VAL A 220 -4.50 0.39 -15.09
N THR A 221 -4.91 -0.46 -14.15
CA THR A 221 -5.65 -1.68 -14.45
C THR A 221 -7.08 -1.56 -13.94
N THR A 222 -8.04 -2.05 -14.71
CA THR A 222 -9.47 -2.02 -14.36
C THR A 222 -10.16 -3.27 -14.92
N ALA A 223 -11.36 -3.54 -14.42
CA ALA A 223 -12.25 -4.54 -15.00
C ALA A 223 -13.17 -3.88 -16.05
N ASP A 224 -13.73 -4.71 -16.93
CA ASP A 224 -14.77 -4.33 -17.90
C ASP A 224 -16.11 -4.06 -17.19
#